data_faad412b765d3d5a5b562a3b0b1bdd4c
#
_entry.id   faad412b765d3d5a5b562a3b0b1bdd4c
#
_cell.length_a   1.000
_cell.length_b   1.000
_cell.length_c   1.000
_cell.angle_alpha   90.00
_cell.angle_beta   90.00
_cell.angle_gamma   90.00
#
_symmetry.space_group_name_H-M   'P 1'
#
loop_
_entity.id
_entity.type
_entity.pdbx_description
1 polymer ?
#
loop_
_entity_poly.entity_id
_entity_poly.type
_entity_poly.pdbx_seq_one_letter_code
_entity_poly.pdbx_strand_id
1 'polypeptide(L)' 'METIKKFKNRKLYSKTTKSYVTLNYLVDKLRNRESFQVVEHGTNLDITNKTLKQALVTVDLSDDVVRRVILGE' A
#
# COMPACT_ATOMS: atom_id res chain seq x y z
N MET A 1 9.10 -0.62 10.21
CA MET A 1 8.10 -0.84 9.14
C MET A 1 6.86 -0.04 9.45
N GLU A 2 6.35 0.65 8.45
CA GLU A 2 5.15 1.45 8.62
C GLU A 2 3.89 0.58 8.56
N THR A 3 2.94 0.83 9.46
CA THR A 3 1.67 0.10 9.47
C THR A 3 0.55 1.00 8.98
N ILE A 4 -0.15 0.54 7.94
CA ILE A 4 -1.28 1.24 7.34
C ILE A 4 -2.55 0.46 7.68
N LYS A 5 -3.58 1.16 8.17
CA LYS A 5 -4.91 0.56 8.40
C LYS A 5 -5.84 0.91 7.26
N LYS A 6 -6.52 -0.10 6.72
CA LYS A 6 -7.54 0.10 5.68
C LYS A 6 -8.93 -0.04 6.30
N PHE A 7 -9.73 1.01 6.17
CA PHE A 7 -11.09 1.04 6.68
C PHE A 7 -12.09 0.56 5.63
N LYS A 8 -13.31 0.25 6.05
CA LYS A 8 -14.38 -0.25 5.17
C LYS A 8 -14.74 0.74 4.06
N ASN A 9 -14.57 2.04 4.31
CA ASN A 9 -14.82 3.09 3.32
C ASN A 9 -13.65 3.31 2.36
N ARG A 10 -12.72 2.35 2.31
CA ARG A 10 -11.51 2.36 1.47
C ARG A 10 -10.49 3.43 1.84
N LYS A 11 -10.66 4.10 2.98
CA LYS A 11 -9.65 5.05 3.46
C LYS A 11 -8.49 4.30 4.06
N LEU A 12 -7.29 4.86 3.85
CA LEU A 12 -6.04 4.33 4.39
C LEU A 12 -5.52 5.29 5.44
N TYR A 13 -5.13 4.77 6.58
CA TYR A 13 -4.60 5.57 7.68
C TYR A 13 -3.24 5.03 8.11
N SER A 14 -2.22 5.90 8.10
CA SER A 14 -0.88 5.54 8.58
C SER A 14 -0.80 5.73 10.08
N LYS A 15 -0.55 4.65 10.80
CA LYS A 15 -0.32 4.71 12.24
C LYS A 15 1.01 5.38 12.57
N THR A 16 1.96 5.33 11.65
CA THR A 16 3.29 5.92 11.84
C THR A 16 3.25 7.43 11.74
N THR A 17 2.61 7.96 10.68
CA THR A 17 2.50 9.41 10.48
C THR A 17 1.27 10.01 11.17
N LYS A 18 0.37 9.15 11.66
CA LYS A 18 -0.90 9.54 12.31
C LYS A 18 -1.76 10.41 11.40
N SER A 19 -1.84 10.03 10.13
CA SER A 19 -2.61 10.76 9.14
C SER A 19 -3.17 9.81 8.08
N TYR A 20 -4.23 10.25 7.39
CA TYR A 20 -4.75 9.52 6.25
C TYR A 20 -3.79 9.63 5.08
N VAL A 21 -3.66 8.54 4.34
CA VAL A 21 -2.78 8.46 3.18
C VAL A 21 -3.56 7.93 1.98
N THR A 22 -2.97 8.02 0.80
CA THR A 22 -3.59 7.58 -0.46
C THR A 22 -2.90 6.35 -1.00
N LEU A 23 -3.50 5.71 -2.02
CA LEU A 23 -2.83 4.64 -2.74
C LEU A 23 -1.52 5.13 -3.39
N ASN A 24 -1.50 6.37 -3.87
CA ASN A 24 -0.27 6.96 -4.42
C ASN A 24 0.85 7.02 -3.38
N TYR A 25 0.50 7.27 -2.12
CA TYR A 25 1.47 7.24 -1.04
C TYR A 25 2.12 5.86 -0.93
N LEU A 26 1.32 4.79 -1.05
CA LEU A 26 1.85 3.41 -1.01
C LEU A 26 2.71 3.12 -2.25
N VAL A 27 2.30 3.63 -3.41
CA VAL A 27 3.09 3.48 -4.65
C VAL A 27 4.45 4.14 -4.50
N ASP A 28 4.51 5.33 -3.90
CA ASP A 28 5.78 6.02 -3.66
C ASP A 28 6.67 5.21 -2.69
N LYS A 29 6.08 4.59 -1.69
CA LYS A 29 6.81 3.68 -0.80
C LYS A 29 7.42 2.53 -1.58
N LEU A 30 6.68 1.94 -2.51
CA LEU A 30 7.19 0.87 -3.37
C LEU A 30 8.35 1.33 -4.23
N ARG A 31 8.23 2.53 -4.82
CA ARG A 31 9.31 3.09 -5.64
C ARG A 31 10.59 3.26 -4.84
N ASN A 32 10.46 3.69 -3.61
CA ASN A 32 11.59 3.93 -2.72
C ASN A 32 12.05 2.67 -1.99
N ARG A 33 11.40 1.52 -2.27
CA ARG A 33 11.66 0.22 -1.64
C ARG A 33 11.58 0.29 -0.11
N GLU A 34 10.67 1.12 0.38
CA GLU A 34 10.42 1.23 1.82
C GLU A 34 9.42 0.16 2.25
N SER A 35 9.67 -0.43 3.42
CA SER A 35 8.81 -1.48 3.97
C SER A 35 7.54 -0.90 4.58
N PHE A 36 6.41 -1.53 4.31
CA PHE A 36 5.15 -1.21 4.96
C PHE A 36 4.24 -2.43 5.01
N GLN A 37 3.24 -2.37 5.85
CA GLN A 37 2.24 -3.41 6.03
C GLN A 37 0.86 -2.78 6.02
N VAL A 38 -0.08 -3.39 5.31
CA VAL A 38 -1.48 -2.93 5.31
C VAL A 38 -2.32 -3.98 6.03
N VAL A 39 -3.07 -3.55 7.03
CA VAL A 39 -3.95 -4.42 7.80
C VAL A 39 -5.39 -3.91 7.71
N GLU A 40 -6.35 -4.83 7.75
CA GLU A 40 -7.76 -4.48 7.74
C GLU A 40 -8.17 -3.99 9.13
N HIS A 41 -8.87 -2.85 9.17
CA HIS A 41 -9.39 -2.33 10.43
C HIS A 41 -10.47 -3.28 10.99
N GLY A 42 -10.36 -3.60 12.26
CA GLY A 42 -11.31 -4.45 12.95
C GLY A 42 -10.87 -5.91 13.06
N THR A 43 -10.30 -6.48 12.00
CA THR A 43 -9.84 -7.87 11.99
C THR A 43 -8.33 -8.01 12.15
N ASN A 44 -7.59 -6.95 11.84
CA ASN A 44 -6.13 -6.92 11.81
C ASN A 44 -5.53 -7.94 10.83
N LEU A 45 -6.30 -8.40 9.85
CA LEU A 45 -5.79 -9.28 8.82
C LEU A 45 -4.81 -8.53 7.92
N ASP A 46 -3.71 -9.18 7.57
CA ASP A 46 -2.73 -8.63 6.64
C ASP A 46 -3.30 -8.69 5.22
N ILE A 47 -3.59 -7.52 4.65
CA ILE A 47 -4.12 -7.38 3.30
C ILE A 47 -3.15 -6.62 2.41
N THR A 48 -1.85 -6.67 2.73
CA THR A 48 -0.83 -5.94 1.99
C THR A 48 -0.85 -6.31 0.51
N ASN A 49 -0.79 -7.61 0.19
CA ASN A 49 -0.78 -8.06 -1.20
C ASN A 49 -2.05 -7.67 -1.95
N LYS A 50 -3.20 -7.77 -1.31
CA LYS A 50 -4.47 -7.38 -1.91
C LYS A 50 -4.49 -5.89 -2.22
N THR A 51 -3.97 -5.06 -1.31
CA THR A 51 -3.90 -3.61 -1.50
C THR A 51 -2.91 -3.25 -2.60
N LEU A 52 -1.77 -3.96 -2.68
CA LEU A 52 -0.79 -3.74 -3.73
C LEU A 52 -1.37 -4.07 -5.12
N LYS A 53 -2.17 -5.12 -5.23
CA LYS A 53 -2.85 -5.45 -6.48
C LYS A 53 -3.82 -4.34 -6.90
N GLN A 54 -4.52 -3.73 -5.95
CA GLN A 54 -5.38 -2.58 -6.22
C GLN A 54 -4.57 -1.37 -6.69
N ALA A 55 -3.42 -1.15 -6.07
CA ALA A 55 -2.52 -0.06 -6.47
C ALA A 55 -2.03 -0.24 -7.91
N LEU A 56 -1.74 -1.49 -8.33
CA LEU A 56 -1.34 -1.79 -9.71
C LEU A 56 -2.38 -1.34 -10.72
N VAL A 57 -3.66 -1.49 -10.40
CA VAL A 57 -4.75 -1.10 -11.32
C VAL A 57 -4.79 0.41 -11.51
N THR A 58 -4.38 1.18 -10.50
CA THR A 58 -4.45 2.66 -10.54
C THR A 58 -3.15 3.30 -11.01
N VAL A 59 -2.05 2.53 -11.07
CA VAL A 59 -0.73 3.01 -11.49
C VAL A 59 -0.55 2.79 -12.98
N ASP A 60 0.22 3.68 -13.62
CA ASP A 60 0.66 3.49 -15.00
C ASP A 60 1.52 2.21 -15.05
N LEU A 61 1.08 1.22 -15.84
CA LEU A 61 1.79 -0.05 -15.99
C LEU A 61 3.18 0.11 -16.62
N SER A 62 3.49 1.30 -17.15
CA SER A 62 4.82 1.60 -17.65
C SER A 62 5.84 1.86 -16.53
N ASP A 63 5.39 1.96 -15.28
CA ASP A 63 6.29 2.16 -14.14
C ASP A 63 6.96 0.83 -13.78
N ASP A 64 8.11 0.58 -14.40
CA ASP A 64 8.87 -0.65 -14.22
C ASP A 64 9.28 -0.90 -12.78
N VAL A 65 9.64 0.15 -12.05
CA VAL A 65 10.13 0.01 -10.68
C VAL A 65 9.02 -0.55 -9.79
N VAL A 66 7.83 0.06 -9.86
CA VAL A 66 6.69 -0.39 -9.06
C VAL A 66 6.28 -1.81 -9.47
N ARG A 67 6.21 -2.06 -10.77
CA ARG A 67 5.82 -3.38 -11.28
C ARG A 67 6.75 -4.48 -10.82
N ARG A 68 8.07 -4.22 -10.86
CA ARG A 68 9.07 -5.20 -10.43
C ARG A 68 8.95 -5.51 -8.93
N VAL A 69 8.75 -4.49 -8.12
CA VAL A 69 8.60 -4.67 -6.67
C VAL A 69 7.36 -5.53 -6.37
N ILE A 70 6.24 -5.25 -7.02
CA ILE A 70 4.99 -5.97 -6.79
C ILE A 70 5.09 -7.42 -7.29
N LEU A 71 5.72 -7.64 -8.45
CA LEU A 71 5.88 -8.98 -9.04
C LEU A 71 7.03 -9.77 -8.42
N GLY A 72 7.83 -9.16 -7.56
CA GLY A 72 8.95 -9.84 -6.92
C GLY A 72 10.17 -10.02 -7.81
N GLU A 73 10.26 -9.23 -8.86
CA GLU A 73 11.40 -9.30 -9.81
C GLU A 73 12.56 -8.41 -9.41
#